data_c99198d1840a23ef750d2f50f376c225
#
_entry.id   c99198d1840a23ef750d2f50f376c225
#
_cell.length_a   1.000
_cell.length_b   1.000
_cell.length_c   1.000
_cell.angle_alpha   90.00
_cell.angle_beta   90.00
_cell.angle_gamma   90.00
#
_symmetry.space_group_name_H-M   'P 1'
#
loop_
_entity.id
_entity.type
_entity.pdbx_description
1 polymer ?
#
loop_
_entity_poly.entity_id
_entity_poly.type
_entity_poly.pdbx_seq_one_letter_code
_entity_poly.pdbx_strand_id
1 'polypeptide(L)'
;LPGLRALCDEFGALLIIDEVMTGFRVALAGAQAYYNVVPDLTCLGKIIGGGMPVGAFGGRRDVMAALAPTGPVYQAGTLSGNPIAMAAGYACLTEVAQPGIHETLTDLTTRLADGLLRTAEETGIPLVVNHVGGMFGLFFTDAGSVTCYQDVLGCDVARFKRFFHLMLEEGVYLAPSAFEAGFMSVAHSEADIDNTIDAARRVFARL
;
A
#
# COMPACT_ATOMS: atom_id res chain seq x y z
N LEU A 1 4.49 -11.76 9.43
CA LEU A 1 5.88 -11.28 9.57
C LEU A 1 6.60 -11.86 10.80
N PRO A 2 6.01 -11.93 12.04
CA PRO A 2 6.72 -12.48 13.20
C PRO A 2 7.25 -13.90 12.99
N GLY A 3 6.47 -14.78 12.35
CA GLY A 3 6.92 -16.16 12.03
C GLY A 3 8.11 -16.20 11.06
N LEU A 4 8.17 -15.27 10.08
CA LEU A 4 9.33 -15.15 9.18
C LEU A 4 10.57 -14.70 9.95
N ARG A 5 10.44 -13.76 10.89
CA ARG A 5 11.55 -13.32 11.74
C ARG A 5 12.10 -14.49 12.57
N ALA A 6 11.21 -15.27 13.20
CA ALA A 6 11.60 -16.43 13.98
C ALA A 6 12.33 -17.50 13.14
N LEU A 7 11.84 -17.79 11.93
CA LEU A 7 12.52 -18.71 11.01
C LEU A 7 13.89 -18.19 10.55
N CYS A 8 13.98 -16.89 10.22
CA CYS A 8 15.27 -16.30 9.86
C CYS A 8 16.28 -16.39 11.01
N ASP A 9 15.85 -16.16 12.25
CA ASP A 9 16.70 -16.30 13.44
C ASP A 9 17.15 -17.74 13.65
N GLU A 10 16.23 -18.71 13.50
CA GLU A 10 16.52 -20.14 13.64
C GLU A 10 17.56 -20.64 12.63
N PHE A 11 17.43 -20.22 11.37
CA PHE A 11 18.29 -20.69 10.27
C PHE A 11 19.47 -19.76 9.96
N GLY A 12 19.66 -18.67 10.72
CA GLY A 12 20.74 -17.70 10.47
C GLY A 12 20.59 -16.95 9.13
N ALA A 13 19.37 -16.82 8.61
CA ALA A 13 19.07 -16.09 7.38
C ALA A 13 18.79 -14.61 7.68
N LEU A 14 19.07 -13.73 6.71
CA LEU A 14 18.69 -12.34 6.81
C LEU A 14 17.21 -12.15 6.40
N LEU A 15 16.47 -11.39 7.22
CA LEU A 15 15.12 -10.92 6.86
C LEU A 15 15.22 -9.56 6.19
N ILE A 16 14.79 -9.49 4.94
CA ILE A 16 14.64 -8.23 4.20
C ILE A 16 13.15 -7.92 4.09
N ILE A 17 12.72 -6.75 4.56
CA ILE A 17 11.35 -6.28 4.36
C ILE A 17 11.35 -5.21 3.26
N ASP A 18 10.61 -5.49 2.18
CA ASP A 18 10.34 -4.53 1.13
C ASP A 18 9.19 -3.61 1.57
N GLU A 19 9.56 -2.41 2.02
CA GLU A 19 8.65 -1.33 2.42
C GLU A 19 8.46 -0.29 1.30
N VAL A 20 8.81 -0.62 0.06
CA VAL A 20 8.64 0.32 -1.07
C VAL A 20 7.19 0.77 -1.22
N MET A 21 6.22 -0.11 -0.89
CA MET A 21 4.80 0.22 -0.92
C MET A 21 4.26 0.62 0.46
N THR A 22 4.67 -0.06 1.50
CA THR A 22 4.10 0.03 2.86
C THR A 22 4.78 1.07 3.75
N GLY A 23 6.05 1.39 3.49
CA GLY A 23 6.82 2.36 4.26
C GLY A 23 6.17 3.74 4.23
N PHE A 24 6.00 4.36 5.40
CA PHE A 24 5.32 5.64 5.60
C PHE A 24 3.86 5.69 5.13
N ARG A 25 3.29 4.55 4.71
CA ARG A 25 1.91 4.46 4.22
C ARG A 25 0.97 3.78 5.19
N VAL A 26 1.33 2.60 5.68
CA VAL A 26 0.48 1.85 6.62
C VAL A 26 0.65 2.34 8.07
N ALA A 27 1.81 2.87 8.37
CA ALA A 27 2.17 3.56 9.59
C ALA A 27 3.41 4.41 9.32
N LEU A 28 3.76 5.33 10.21
CA LEU A 28 4.94 6.21 10.07
C LEU A 28 6.24 5.40 9.86
N ALA A 29 6.40 4.30 10.58
CA ALA A 29 7.55 3.42 10.43
C ALA A 29 7.23 2.13 9.65
N GLY A 30 6.21 2.16 8.78
CA GLY A 30 5.87 1.09 7.83
C GLY A 30 5.25 -0.16 8.44
N ALA A 31 5.20 -1.23 7.65
CA ALA A 31 4.66 -2.52 8.07
C ALA A 31 5.50 -3.17 9.17
N GLN A 32 6.81 -2.96 9.17
CA GLN A 32 7.69 -3.48 10.22
C GLN A 32 7.27 -2.98 11.61
N ALA A 33 6.90 -1.70 11.75
CA ALA A 33 6.39 -1.17 13.03
C ALA A 33 4.96 -1.64 13.30
N TYR A 34 4.10 -1.66 12.30
CA TYR A 34 2.72 -2.13 12.42
C TYR A 34 2.64 -3.56 12.96
N TYR A 35 3.53 -4.45 12.51
CA TYR A 35 3.60 -5.84 12.95
C TYR A 35 4.63 -6.09 14.07
N ASN A 36 5.28 -5.04 14.56
CA ASN A 36 6.34 -5.12 15.58
C ASN A 36 7.45 -6.14 15.22
N VAL A 37 7.99 -6.04 14.01
CA VAL A 37 9.08 -6.89 13.51
C VAL A 37 10.26 -6.02 13.12
N VAL A 38 11.46 -6.38 13.58
CA VAL A 38 12.70 -5.71 13.18
C VAL A 38 13.39 -6.55 12.11
N PRO A 39 13.47 -6.08 10.86
CA PRO A 39 14.22 -6.77 9.80
C PRO A 39 15.71 -6.53 9.92
N ASP A 40 16.50 -7.33 9.21
CA ASP A 40 17.93 -7.08 9.05
C ASP A 40 18.19 -5.98 8.01
N LEU A 41 17.37 -5.92 6.95
CA LEU A 41 17.39 -4.89 5.92
C LEU A 41 15.97 -4.44 5.58
N THR A 42 15.84 -3.15 5.24
CA THR A 42 14.60 -2.53 4.75
C THR A 42 14.86 -1.88 3.40
N CYS A 43 13.96 -2.10 2.42
CA CYS A 43 13.94 -1.36 1.16
C CYS A 43 12.83 -0.30 1.21
N LEU A 44 13.11 0.90 0.72
CA LEU A 44 12.19 2.04 0.70
C LEU A 44 12.13 2.66 -0.71
N GLY A 45 11.00 3.27 -1.04
CA GLY A 45 10.78 3.96 -2.30
C GLY A 45 9.50 4.79 -2.25
N LYS A 46 8.93 5.12 -3.39
CA LYS A 46 7.64 5.80 -3.53
C LYS A 46 7.51 7.05 -2.64
N ILE A 47 6.87 6.96 -1.48
CA ILE A 47 6.61 8.09 -0.57
C ILE A 47 7.89 8.85 -0.21
N ILE A 48 9.02 8.16 -0.01
CA ILE A 48 10.29 8.82 0.33
C ILE A 48 10.81 9.75 -0.77
N GLY A 49 10.26 9.67 -1.98
CA GLY A 49 10.59 10.56 -3.08
C GLY A 49 9.63 11.73 -3.24
N GLY A 50 8.49 11.75 -2.53
CA GLY A 50 7.50 12.83 -2.69
C GLY A 50 7.02 13.00 -4.13
N GLY A 51 6.85 11.91 -4.89
CA GLY A 51 6.52 11.88 -6.30
C GLY A 51 7.73 11.82 -7.25
N MET A 52 8.95 12.02 -6.74
CA MET A 52 10.18 11.91 -7.53
C MET A 52 10.77 10.49 -7.42
N PRO A 53 11.55 10.05 -8.45
CA PRO A 53 12.16 8.72 -8.45
C PRO A 53 13.27 8.62 -7.39
N VAL A 54 13.01 7.85 -6.34
CA VAL A 54 13.94 7.57 -5.24
C VAL A 54 13.79 6.13 -4.82
N GLY A 55 14.90 5.48 -4.56
CA GLY A 55 14.99 4.21 -3.87
C GLY A 55 16.06 4.29 -2.78
N ALA A 56 15.83 3.60 -1.67
CA ALA A 56 16.78 3.49 -0.58
C ALA A 56 16.72 2.08 0.01
N PHE A 57 17.82 1.66 0.60
CA PHE A 57 17.87 0.47 1.43
C PHE A 57 18.84 0.72 2.60
N GLY A 58 18.61 0.02 3.68
CA GLY A 58 19.44 0.13 4.88
C GLY A 58 19.06 -0.94 5.89
N GLY A 59 19.80 -0.99 6.98
CA GLY A 59 19.55 -1.94 8.06
C GLY A 59 20.74 -2.15 8.98
N ARG A 60 20.95 -3.39 9.42
CA ARG A 60 21.99 -3.76 10.35
C ARG A 60 23.36 -3.30 9.89
N ARG A 61 24.11 -2.69 10.82
CA ARG A 61 25.41 -2.09 10.55
C ARG A 61 26.43 -3.09 9.99
N ASP A 62 26.46 -4.31 10.50
CA ASP A 62 27.37 -5.36 10.06
C ASP A 62 27.10 -5.81 8.61
N VAL A 63 25.81 -5.87 8.21
CA VAL A 63 25.41 -6.17 6.83
C VAL A 63 25.73 -5.00 5.90
N MET A 64 25.40 -3.76 6.31
CA MET A 64 25.68 -2.55 5.53
C MET A 64 27.18 -2.26 5.38
N ALA A 65 28.03 -2.76 6.30
CA ALA A 65 29.48 -2.64 6.18
C ALA A 65 30.08 -3.42 5.00
N ALA A 66 29.31 -4.30 4.35
CA ALA A 66 29.72 -4.94 3.10
C ALA A 66 29.75 -3.97 1.92
N LEU A 67 29.13 -2.79 2.02
CA LEU A 67 29.15 -1.77 0.95
C LEU A 67 30.50 -1.03 0.90
N ALA A 68 30.90 -0.71 -0.32
CA ALA A 68 32.06 0.16 -0.56
C ALA A 68 31.84 1.56 0.05
N PRO A 69 32.87 2.22 0.60
CA PRO A 69 34.30 1.82 0.58
C PRO A 69 34.70 0.87 1.73
N THR A 70 33.77 0.56 2.66
CA THR A 70 34.06 -0.29 3.82
C THR A 70 34.22 -1.76 3.43
N GLY A 71 33.36 -2.23 2.53
CA GLY A 71 33.31 -3.60 2.02
C GLY A 71 33.48 -3.68 0.50
N PRO A 72 33.41 -4.90 -0.06
CA PRO A 72 33.66 -5.14 -1.48
C PRO A 72 32.45 -4.88 -2.40
N VAL A 73 31.28 -4.63 -1.86
CA VAL A 73 30.04 -4.49 -2.65
C VAL A 73 29.89 -3.07 -3.17
N TYR A 74 30.02 -2.89 -4.47
CA TYR A 74 29.84 -1.59 -5.12
C TYR A 74 28.36 -1.30 -5.37
N GLN A 75 27.91 -0.10 -5.00
CA GLN A 75 26.60 0.45 -5.28
C GLN A 75 26.74 1.89 -5.74
N ALA A 76 26.13 2.24 -6.87
CA ALA A 76 26.07 3.60 -7.39
C ALA A 76 24.82 3.77 -8.28
N GLY A 77 24.39 5.02 -8.38
CA GLY A 77 23.32 5.43 -9.31
C GLY A 77 23.48 6.90 -9.66
N THR A 78 23.47 7.23 -10.94
CA THR A 78 23.70 8.60 -11.44
C THR A 78 22.76 9.61 -10.80
N LEU A 79 21.51 9.25 -10.59
CA LEU A 79 20.47 10.11 -9.99
C LEU A 79 20.30 9.90 -8.47
N SER A 80 21.12 9.04 -7.85
CA SER A 80 21.04 8.81 -6.40
C SER A 80 21.34 10.11 -5.65
N GLY A 81 20.44 10.48 -4.72
CA GLY A 81 20.59 11.69 -3.92
C GLY A 81 20.43 13.00 -4.71
N ASN A 82 19.81 12.98 -5.89
CA ASN A 82 19.61 14.23 -6.64
C ASN A 82 18.79 15.23 -5.80
N PRO A 83 19.15 16.53 -5.86
CA PRO A 83 18.62 17.53 -4.92
C PRO A 83 17.11 17.75 -5.04
N ILE A 84 16.54 17.57 -6.22
CA ILE A 84 15.08 17.75 -6.44
C ILE A 84 14.33 16.64 -5.72
N ALA A 85 14.72 15.38 -5.91
CA ALA A 85 14.10 14.24 -5.24
C ALA A 85 14.31 14.29 -3.73
N MET A 86 15.47 14.72 -3.25
CA MET A 86 15.74 14.90 -1.81
C MET A 86 14.85 15.99 -1.22
N ALA A 87 14.71 17.13 -1.88
CA ALA A 87 13.85 18.22 -1.41
C ALA A 87 12.37 17.82 -1.39
N ALA A 88 11.87 17.17 -2.46
CA ALA A 88 10.50 16.70 -2.55
C ALA A 88 10.20 15.61 -1.48
N GLY A 89 11.11 14.65 -1.34
CA GLY A 89 10.99 13.61 -0.34
C GLY A 89 11.01 14.15 1.09
N TYR A 90 11.90 15.09 1.38
CA TYR A 90 11.96 15.74 2.70
C TYR A 90 10.66 16.47 3.02
N ALA A 91 10.13 17.27 2.07
CA ALA A 91 8.86 17.96 2.25
C ALA A 91 7.71 16.97 2.50
N CYS A 92 7.61 15.91 1.67
CA CYS A 92 6.58 14.89 1.81
C CYS A 92 6.66 14.18 3.17
N LEU A 93 7.85 13.74 3.58
CA LEU A 93 8.03 13.04 4.85
C LEU A 93 7.78 13.94 6.07
N THR A 94 8.07 15.24 5.96
CA THR A 94 7.75 16.21 7.01
C THR A 94 6.25 16.32 7.23
N GLU A 95 5.46 16.32 6.16
CA GLU A 95 3.99 16.33 6.24
C GLU A 95 3.46 14.99 6.76
N VAL A 96 3.94 13.88 6.20
CA VAL A 96 3.50 12.52 6.62
C VAL A 96 3.80 12.23 8.10
N ALA A 97 4.85 12.84 8.66
CA ALA A 97 5.21 12.72 10.07
C ALA A 97 4.35 13.56 11.03
N GLN A 98 3.47 14.42 10.51
CA GLN A 98 2.60 15.22 11.39
C GLN A 98 1.62 14.32 12.16
N PRO A 99 1.31 14.67 13.43
CA PRO A 99 0.31 13.95 14.20
C PRO A 99 -1.06 13.94 13.50
N GLY A 100 -1.76 12.82 13.54
CA GLY A 100 -3.10 12.66 12.99
C GLY A 100 -3.13 12.24 11.51
N ILE A 101 -2.02 12.30 10.76
CA ILE A 101 -2.01 11.95 9.32
C ILE A 101 -2.36 10.48 9.10
N HIS A 102 -1.74 9.56 9.83
CA HIS A 102 -2.01 8.12 9.66
C HIS A 102 -3.39 7.72 10.18
N GLU A 103 -3.88 8.37 11.22
CA GLU A 103 -5.25 8.22 11.72
C GLU A 103 -6.25 8.66 10.66
N THR A 104 -6.08 9.85 10.08
CA THR A 104 -6.93 10.36 8.99
C THR A 104 -6.92 9.42 7.77
N LEU A 105 -5.75 8.94 7.35
CA LEU A 105 -5.65 7.98 6.25
C LEU A 105 -6.41 6.68 6.54
N THR A 106 -6.29 6.18 7.76
CA THR A 106 -6.98 4.96 8.20
C THR A 106 -8.49 5.16 8.24
N ASP A 107 -8.96 6.28 8.79
CA ASP A 107 -10.39 6.60 8.90
C ASP A 107 -11.05 6.74 7.52
N LEU A 108 -10.42 7.50 6.60
CA LEU A 108 -10.90 7.65 5.23
C LEU A 108 -10.92 6.31 4.47
N THR A 109 -9.89 5.48 4.67
CA THR A 109 -9.82 4.16 4.02
C THR A 109 -10.87 3.22 4.58
N THR A 110 -11.09 3.21 5.89
CA THR A 110 -12.13 2.42 6.54
C THR A 110 -13.51 2.84 6.07
N ARG A 111 -13.78 4.17 6.03
CA ARG A 111 -15.05 4.72 5.51
C ARG A 111 -15.33 4.24 4.08
N LEU A 112 -14.31 4.30 3.20
CA LEU A 112 -14.45 3.81 1.83
C LEU A 112 -14.73 2.31 1.81
N ALA A 113 -13.95 1.51 2.53
CA ALA A 113 -14.08 0.05 2.58
C ALA A 113 -15.46 -0.38 3.07
N ASP A 114 -15.92 0.16 4.20
CA ASP A 114 -17.24 -0.13 4.78
C ASP A 114 -18.38 0.32 3.86
N GLY A 115 -18.22 1.48 3.22
CA GLY A 115 -19.19 2.00 2.25
C GLY A 115 -19.32 1.11 1.03
N LEU A 116 -18.21 0.63 0.47
CA LEU A 116 -18.20 -0.29 -0.66
C LEU A 116 -18.80 -1.65 -0.29
N LEU A 117 -18.43 -2.22 0.85
CA LEU A 117 -18.99 -3.49 1.33
C LEU A 117 -20.52 -3.41 1.52
N ARG A 118 -21.00 -2.40 2.23
CA ARG A 118 -22.44 -2.17 2.43
C ARG A 118 -23.17 -2.03 1.09
N THR A 119 -22.63 -1.26 0.17
CA THR A 119 -23.25 -1.01 -1.14
C THR A 119 -23.27 -2.28 -2.01
N ALA A 120 -22.22 -3.10 -1.93
CA ALA A 120 -22.14 -4.39 -2.59
C ALA A 120 -23.18 -5.37 -2.01
N GLU A 121 -23.36 -5.41 -0.68
CA GLU A 121 -24.36 -6.22 -0.01
C GLU A 121 -25.78 -5.82 -0.42
N GLU A 122 -26.08 -4.51 -0.43
CA GLU A 122 -27.38 -3.95 -0.87
C GLU A 122 -27.77 -4.37 -2.29
N THR A 123 -26.78 -4.60 -3.15
CA THR A 123 -26.96 -4.95 -4.58
C THR A 123 -26.72 -6.43 -4.88
N GLY A 124 -26.37 -7.23 -3.88
CA GLY A 124 -26.10 -8.66 -4.04
C GLY A 124 -24.81 -8.98 -4.79
N ILE A 125 -23.85 -8.04 -4.80
CA ILE A 125 -22.54 -8.24 -5.42
C ILE A 125 -21.56 -8.84 -4.40
N PRO A 126 -21.00 -10.03 -4.67
CA PRO A 126 -20.00 -10.60 -3.78
C PRO A 126 -18.69 -9.80 -3.84
N LEU A 127 -18.31 -9.23 -2.71
CA LEU A 127 -17.12 -8.38 -2.57
C LEU A 127 -16.40 -8.63 -1.24
N VAL A 128 -15.10 -8.78 -1.31
CA VAL A 128 -14.19 -8.71 -0.16
C VAL A 128 -13.31 -7.47 -0.31
N VAL A 129 -13.18 -6.70 0.75
CA VAL A 129 -12.29 -5.54 0.82
C VAL A 129 -11.27 -5.77 1.93
N ASN A 130 -9.98 -5.81 1.57
CA ASN A 130 -8.89 -5.79 2.53
C ASN A 130 -8.34 -4.38 2.62
N HIS A 131 -8.06 -3.89 3.83
CA HIS A 131 -7.41 -2.58 3.98
C HIS A 131 -6.49 -2.54 5.21
N VAL A 132 -5.50 -1.67 5.16
CA VAL A 132 -4.59 -1.37 6.26
C VAL A 132 -3.99 0.03 6.07
N GLY A 133 -4.06 0.89 7.09
CA GLY A 133 -3.65 2.28 6.96
C GLY A 133 -4.31 2.94 5.75
N GLY A 134 -3.51 3.57 4.89
CA GLY A 134 -3.95 4.21 3.66
C GLY A 134 -3.99 3.29 2.42
N MET A 135 -4.08 1.97 2.58
CA MET A 135 -4.10 1.00 1.48
C MET A 135 -5.36 0.14 1.52
N PHE A 136 -5.89 -0.21 0.34
CA PHE A 136 -7.01 -1.14 0.21
C PHE A 136 -6.91 -2.00 -1.05
N GLY A 137 -7.57 -3.16 -1.03
CA GLY A 137 -7.72 -4.07 -2.18
C GLY A 137 -9.17 -4.50 -2.33
N LEU A 138 -9.66 -4.60 -3.56
CA LEU A 138 -11.03 -4.98 -3.91
C LEU A 138 -11.04 -6.33 -4.61
N PHE A 139 -11.80 -7.28 -4.09
CA PHE A 139 -11.85 -8.64 -4.61
C PHE A 139 -13.30 -9.08 -4.83
N PHE A 140 -13.69 -9.27 -6.08
CA PHE A 140 -15.00 -9.82 -6.43
C PHE A 140 -14.98 -11.34 -6.27
N THR A 141 -15.51 -11.81 -5.15
CA THR A 141 -15.49 -13.24 -4.81
C THR A 141 -16.57 -13.57 -3.77
N ASP A 142 -17.11 -14.78 -3.84
CA ASP A 142 -18.00 -15.36 -2.83
C ASP A 142 -17.21 -15.96 -1.62
N ALA A 143 -15.88 -15.96 -1.66
CA ALA A 143 -15.04 -16.39 -0.55
C ALA A 143 -15.22 -15.45 0.64
N GLY A 144 -15.23 -16.00 1.86
CA GLY A 144 -15.36 -15.19 3.08
C GLY A 144 -14.14 -14.33 3.39
N SER A 145 -12.98 -14.60 2.77
CA SER A 145 -11.73 -13.85 2.95
C SER A 145 -10.79 -14.09 1.78
N VAL A 146 -9.85 -13.15 1.59
CA VAL A 146 -8.74 -13.24 0.63
C VAL A 146 -7.45 -13.00 1.40
N THR A 147 -6.62 -14.04 1.54
CA THR A 147 -5.45 -14.02 2.43
C THR A 147 -4.15 -14.41 1.75
N CYS A 148 -4.22 -15.00 0.55
CA CYS A 148 -3.05 -15.42 -0.21
C CYS A 148 -3.26 -15.21 -1.72
N TYR A 149 -2.19 -15.34 -2.49
CA TYR A 149 -2.24 -15.15 -3.94
C TYR A 149 -3.19 -16.11 -4.65
N GLN A 150 -3.31 -17.35 -4.17
CA GLN A 150 -4.26 -18.33 -4.73
C GLN A 150 -5.71 -17.88 -4.57
N ASP A 151 -6.06 -17.24 -3.46
CA ASP A 151 -7.40 -16.66 -3.25
C ASP A 151 -7.66 -15.56 -4.27
N VAL A 152 -6.65 -14.69 -4.52
CA VAL A 152 -6.75 -13.61 -5.53
C VAL A 152 -6.95 -14.17 -6.93
N LEU A 153 -6.25 -15.26 -7.29
CA LEU A 153 -6.43 -15.92 -8.60
C LEU A 153 -7.84 -16.50 -8.78
N GLY A 154 -8.53 -16.84 -7.68
CA GLY A 154 -9.91 -17.32 -7.69
C GLY A 154 -10.97 -16.22 -7.82
N CYS A 155 -10.59 -14.94 -7.78
CA CYS A 155 -11.52 -13.82 -7.87
C CYS A 155 -12.01 -13.58 -9.30
N ASP A 156 -13.20 -12.98 -9.44
CA ASP A 156 -13.81 -12.63 -10.73
C ASP A 156 -13.13 -11.38 -11.34
N VAL A 157 -12.05 -11.61 -12.08
CA VAL A 157 -11.29 -10.57 -12.78
C VAL A 157 -12.13 -9.92 -13.90
N ALA A 158 -13.07 -10.65 -14.50
CA ALA A 158 -13.92 -10.10 -15.55
C ALA A 158 -14.90 -9.07 -14.96
N ARG A 159 -15.49 -9.37 -13.80
CA ARG A 159 -16.32 -8.43 -13.04
C ARG A 159 -15.52 -7.21 -12.60
N PHE A 160 -14.29 -7.39 -12.10
CA PHE A 160 -13.41 -6.26 -11.77
C PHE A 160 -13.18 -5.33 -12.96
N LYS A 161 -12.87 -5.87 -14.14
CA LYS A 161 -12.68 -5.07 -15.36
C LYS A 161 -13.93 -4.25 -15.70
N ARG A 162 -15.11 -4.86 -15.62
CA ARG A 162 -16.37 -4.16 -15.86
C ARG A 162 -16.60 -3.08 -14.81
N PHE A 163 -16.38 -3.39 -13.53
CA PHE A 163 -16.45 -2.42 -12.43
C PHE A 163 -15.52 -1.23 -12.67
N PHE A 164 -14.25 -1.48 -13.00
CA PHE A 164 -13.28 -0.43 -13.30
C PHE A 164 -13.77 0.54 -14.37
N HIS A 165 -14.23 0.03 -15.52
CA HIS A 165 -14.72 0.88 -16.62
C HIS A 165 -15.96 1.67 -16.23
N LEU A 166 -16.90 1.06 -15.52
CA LEU A 166 -18.11 1.74 -15.06
C LEU A 166 -17.79 2.82 -14.00
N MET A 167 -16.84 2.57 -13.09
CA MET A 167 -16.37 3.59 -12.14
C MET A 167 -15.68 4.75 -12.86
N LEU A 168 -14.92 4.47 -13.91
CA LEU A 168 -14.29 5.51 -14.73
C LEU A 168 -15.35 6.39 -15.43
N GLU A 169 -16.45 5.80 -15.94
CA GLU A 169 -17.59 6.53 -16.49
C GLU A 169 -18.25 7.45 -15.45
N GLU A 170 -18.29 7.02 -14.19
CA GLU A 170 -18.80 7.80 -13.05
C GLU A 170 -17.79 8.84 -12.54
N GLY A 171 -16.62 8.97 -13.18
CA GLY A 171 -15.57 9.95 -12.83
C GLY A 171 -14.59 9.48 -11.73
N VAL A 172 -14.60 8.19 -11.39
CA VAL A 172 -13.70 7.61 -10.37
C VAL A 172 -12.63 6.76 -11.05
N TYR A 173 -11.38 7.20 -10.97
CA TYR A 173 -10.24 6.48 -11.54
C TYR A 173 -9.54 5.62 -10.47
N LEU A 174 -9.72 4.31 -10.57
CA LEU A 174 -9.08 3.30 -9.72
C LEU A 174 -7.86 2.70 -10.42
N ALA A 175 -7.12 1.83 -9.72
CA ALA A 175 -6.06 1.04 -10.35
C ALA A 175 -6.66 0.10 -11.41
N PRO A 176 -6.07 0.01 -12.63
CA PRO A 176 -6.66 -0.72 -13.75
C PRO A 176 -6.42 -2.24 -13.70
N SER A 177 -6.11 -2.80 -12.55
CA SER A 177 -5.81 -4.21 -12.35
C SER A 177 -6.40 -4.71 -11.03
N ALA A 178 -7.04 -5.89 -11.06
CA ALA A 178 -7.53 -6.59 -9.87
C ALA A 178 -6.41 -7.05 -8.92
N PHE A 179 -5.15 -6.98 -9.37
CA PHE A 179 -3.97 -7.37 -8.61
C PHE A 179 -3.23 -6.17 -8.00
N GLU A 180 -3.75 -4.95 -8.19
CA GLU A 180 -3.18 -3.73 -7.66
C GLU A 180 -3.94 -3.25 -6.42
N ALA A 181 -3.21 -2.62 -5.51
CA ALA A 181 -3.80 -1.93 -4.35
C ALA A 181 -4.26 -0.52 -4.74
N GLY A 182 -5.34 -0.06 -4.10
CA GLY A 182 -5.74 1.34 -4.06
C GLY A 182 -5.06 2.07 -2.90
N PHE A 183 -4.92 3.39 -3.03
CA PHE A 183 -4.22 4.21 -2.05
C PHE A 183 -5.05 5.44 -1.67
N MET A 184 -5.17 5.68 -0.36
CA MET A 184 -5.79 6.87 0.19
C MET A 184 -4.77 7.99 0.34
N SER A 185 -5.23 9.22 0.19
CA SER A 185 -4.45 10.44 0.44
C SER A 185 -5.22 11.35 1.39
N VAL A 186 -4.52 12.12 2.20
CA VAL A 186 -5.12 13.19 3.02
C VAL A 186 -5.66 14.36 2.19
N ALA A 187 -5.37 14.38 0.89
CA ALA A 187 -5.99 15.31 -0.05
C ALA A 187 -7.43 14.92 -0.43
N HIS A 188 -7.84 13.67 -0.19
CA HIS A 188 -9.22 13.26 -0.34
C HIS A 188 -10.05 13.78 0.84
N SER A 189 -11.12 14.48 0.54
CA SER A 189 -12.12 14.88 1.54
C SER A 189 -13.11 13.74 1.82
N GLU A 190 -13.85 13.84 2.92
CA GLU A 190 -14.97 12.91 3.19
C GLU A 190 -15.99 12.94 2.05
N ALA A 191 -16.23 14.10 1.45
CA ALA A 191 -17.14 14.23 0.32
C ALA A 191 -16.65 13.45 -0.92
N ASP A 192 -15.34 13.39 -1.18
CA ASP A 192 -14.77 12.59 -2.26
C ASP A 192 -15.01 11.09 -2.01
N ILE A 193 -14.88 10.67 -0.74
CA ILE A 193 -15.16 9.28 -0.35
C ILE A 193 -16.64 8.96 -0.52
N ASP A 194 -17.54 9.81 -0.05
CA ASP A 194 -18.99 9.62 -0.18
C ASP A 194 -19.42 9.60 -1.64
N ASN A 195 -18.90 10.50 -2.48
CA ASN A 195 -19.15 10.51 -3.91
C ASN A 195 -18.66 9.21 -4.59
N THR A 196 -17.52 8.67 -4.13
CA THR A 196 -16.99 7.39 -4.64
C THR A 196 -17.90 6.21 -4.26
N ILE A 197 -18.41 6.19 -3.03
CA ILE A 197 -19.36 5.18 -2.56
C ILE A 197 -20.68 5.25 -3.33
N ASP A 198 -21.19 6.47 -3.59
CA ASP A 198 -22.41 6.68 -4.36
C ASP A 198 -22.23 6.29 -5.83
N ALA A 199 -21.08 6.55 -6.42
CA ALA A 199 -20.72 6.06 -7.75
C ALA A 199 -20.71 4.51 -7.76
N ALA A 200 -20.07 3.88 -6.78
CA ALA A 200 -20.04 2.43 -6.66
C ALA A 200 -21.45 1.83 -6.51
N ARG A 201 -22.35 2.46 -5.77
CA ARG A 201 -23.76 2.01 -5.66
C ARG A 201 -24.45 1.96 -7.03
N ARG A 202 -24.28 3.00 -7.86
CA ARG A 202 -24.83 3.02 -9.23
C ARG A 202 -24.19 1.98 -10.13
N VAL A 203 -22.90 1.75 -9.95
CA VAL A 203 -22.13 0.78 -10.72
C VAL A 203 -22.52 -0.66 -10.35
N PHE A 204 -22.59 -0.98 -9.06
CA PHE A 204 -22.96 -2.33 -8.60
C PHE A 204 -24.35 -2.75 -9.09
N ALA A 205 -25.30 -1.82 -9.18
CA ALA A 205 -26.62 -2.08 -9.75
C ALA A 205 -26.60 -2.42 -11.26
N ARG A 206 -25.45 -2.23 -11.93
CA ARG A 206 -25.23 -2.49 -13.38
C ARG A 206 -24.29 -3.67 -13.64
N LEU A 207 -23.72 -4.29 -12.58
CA LEU A 207 -22.80 -5.43 -12.67
C LEU A 207 -23.54 -6.77 -12.70
#